data_8598a15ae25f45e700a64d14d54f31da
#
_entry.id   8598a15ae25f45e700a64d14d54f31da
#
_cell.length_a   1.000
_cell.length_b   1.000
_cell.length_c   1.000
_cell.angle_alpha   90.00
_cell.angle_beta   90.00
_cell.angle_gamma   90.00
#
_symmetry.space_group_name_H-M   'P 1'
#
loop_
_entity.id
_entity.type
_entity.pdbx_description
1 polymer ?
#
loop_
_entity_poly.entity_id
_entity_poly.type
_entity_poly.pdbx_seq_one_letter_code
_entity_poly.pdbx_strand_id
1 'polypeptide(L)'
;LRLVFAGTPEFARVALAALHAAGHDIALVLTQPDRPAGRGMKLQASAVKEWALAHGVPVQQPRSLRLDGVFADDARQAQQALEQAESLAMVVAAYGLLLPQWVLDMFAAGSGLGCINIHASLLPRWRGAAPIHRAIEAGDAQTGISLMQMAAGLDTGDILLSRAVSIKPQDTTASLHDRLAALGGETVVEGLACAHQWTPQPQSADGVLYAAKVDKVQAAMDWSLDAALLARRVRAFNPAPVAHTAWQGDAIKVWAAHALAPDAAAPNQPFGTVLRVGADGIAVATGRGTLVLTELQRAGGKRLAVADFLRGFAVVPGPCFDPPGGSAAQPLQS
;
A
#
# COMPACT_ATOMS: atom_id res chain seq x y z
N LEU A 1 6.66 -8.70 27.08
CA LEU A 1 7.51 -9.61 26.32
C LEU A 1 8.71 -8.86 25.77
N ARG A 2 9.86 -9.55 25.63
CA ARG A 2 11.03 -9.07 24.92
C ARG A 2 10.94 -9.47 23.45
N LEU A 3 10.98 -8.48 22.54
CA LEU A 3 10.65 -8.64 21.12
C LEU A 3 11.72 -8.06 20.21
N VAL A 4 11.88 -8.64 19.02
CA VAL A 4 12.48 -7.98 17.87
C VAL A 4 11.36 -7.43 16.99
N PHE A 5 11.56 -6.26 16.42
CA PHE A 5 10.64 -5.69 15.44
C PHE A 5 11.29 -5.50 14.07
N ALA A 6 10.64 -5.94 13.00
CA ALA A 6 11.10 -5.76 11.63
C ALA A 6 10.06 -5.00 10.80
N GLY A 7 10.42 -3.79 10.34
CA GLY A 7 9.50 -2.95 9.59
C GLY A 7 10.16 -1.74 8.97
N THR A 8 9.47 -1.02 8.08
CA THR A 8 10.08 0.11 7.38
C THR A 8 9.18 1.34 7.33
N PRO A 9 7.95 1.32 6.75
CA PRO A 9 7.13 2.52 6.55
C PRO A 9 6.36 2.92 7.81
N GLU A 10 5.60 3.99 7.69
CA GLU A 10 4.74 4.53 8.74
C GLU A 10 3.76 3.49 9.31
N PHE A 11 3.21 2.62 8.46
CA PHE A 11 2.37 1.50 8.91
C PHE A 11 3.05 0.65 9.99
N ALA A 12 4.32 0.32 9.77
CA ALA A 12 5.12 -0.46 10.72
C ALA A 12 5.46 0.36 11.98
N ARG A 13 5.76 1.66 11.83
CA ARG A 13 6.07 2.53 12.96
C ARG A 13 4.90 2.63 13.95
N VAL A 14 3.66 2.69 13.44
CA VAL A 14 2.45 2.73 14.30
C VAL A 14 2.35 1.46 15.13
N ALA A 15 2.54 0.28 14.53
CA ALA A 15 2.53 -0.99 15.26
C ALA A 15 3.67 -1.10 16.29
N LEU A 16 4.89 -0.66 15.91
CA LEU A 16 6.05 -0.62 16.81
C LEU A 16 5.76 0.28 18.05
N ALA A 17 5.22 1.47 17.82
CA ALA A 17 4.87 2.38 18.89
C ALA A 17 3.78 1.80 19.82
N ALA A 18 2.79 1.09 19.26
CA ALA A 18 1.74 0.44 20.03
C ALA A 18 2.31 -0.68 20.94
N LEU A 19 3.22 -1.51 20.42
CA LEU A 19 3.89 -2.54 21.20
C LEU A 19 4.70 -1.96 22.37
N HIS A 20 5.48 -0.91 22.11
CA HIS A 20 6.24 -0.24 23.15
C HIS A 20 5.34 0.41 24.20
N ALA A 21 4.27 1.10 23.78
CA ALA A 21 3.30 1.72 24.69
C ALA A 21 2.56 0.68 25.56
N ALA A 22 2.39 -0.55 25.05
CA ALA A 22 1.82 -1.67 25.81
C ALA A 22 2.83 -2.33 26.80
N GLY A 23 4.05 -1.78 26.93
CA GLY A 23 5.06 -2.25 27.88
C GLY A 23 5.89 -3.44 27.38
N HIS A 24 5.90 -3.73 26.09
CA HIS A 24 6.82 -4.71 25.53
C HIS A 24 8.24 -4.12 25.44
N ASP A 25 9.24 -4.94 25.75
CA ASP A 25 10.66 -4.60 25.60
C ASP A 25 11.09 -4.84 24.14
N ILE A 26 11.35 -3.78 23.41
CA ILE A 26 11.84 -3.85 22.02
C ILE A 26 13.37 -3.91 22.05
N ALA A 27 13.91 -5.10 21.99
CA ALA A 27 15.35 -5.35 22.12
C ALA A 27 16.14 -4.91 20.87
N LEU A 28 15.55 -5.03 19.70
CA LEU A 28 16.19 -4.72 18.43
C LEU A 28 15.15 -4.37 17.35
N VAL A 29 15.47 -3.41 16.49
CA VAL A 29 14.70 -3.08 15.30
C VAL A 29 15.50 -3.42 14.05
N LEU A 30 14.87 -4.13 13.12
CA LEU A 30 15.35 -4.32 11.75
C LEU A 30 14.56 -3.42 10.82
N THR A 31 15.22 -2.67 9.95
CA THR A 31 14.57 -1.83 8.93
C THR A 31 15.40 -1.77 7.66
N GLN A 32 14.78 -1.35 6.55
CA GLN A 32 15.49 -1.16 5.28
C GLN A 32 16.55 -0.07 5.41
N PRO A 33 17.66 -0.15 4.65
CA PRO A 33 18.64 0.92 4.54
C PRO A 33 17.99 2.26 4.15
N ASP A 34 18.59 3.35 4.58
CA ASP A 34 18.18 4.69 4.20
C ASP A 34 18.19 4.85 2.68
N ARG A 35 17.17 5.49 2.13
CA ARG A 35 17.02 5.65 0.68
C ARG A 35 16.98 7.11 0.29
N PRO A 36 17.53 7.47 -0.88
CA PRO A 36 17.38 8.81 -1.42
C PRO A 36 15.89 9.13 -1.64
N ALA A 37 15.42 10.25 -1.07
CA ALA A 37 14.05 10.70 -1.21
C ALA A 37 13.95 12.23 -1.35
N GLY A 38 12.79 12.69 -1.87
CA GLY A 38 12.49 14.10 -2.01
C GLY A 38 13.32 14.85 -3.08
N ARG A 39 13.13 16.17 -3.15
CA ARG A 39 13.90 17.04 -4.02
C ARG A 39 15.34 17.12 -3.50
N GLY A 40 16.31 16.74 -4.34
CA GLY A 40 17.74 16.73 -3.97
C GLY A 40 18.28 15.37 -3.51
N MET A 41 17.46 14.29 -3.55
CA MET A 41 17.89 12.90 -3.34
C MET A 41 18.71 12.68 -2.06
N LYS A 42 18.40 13.40 -0.98
CA LYS A 42 19.04 13.19 0.32
C LYS A 42 18.60 11.86 0.92
N LEU A 43 19.54 11.16 1.56
CA LEU A 43 19.21 9.92 2.29
C LEU A 43 18.23 10.25 3.40
N GLN A 44 17.12 9.50 3.43
CA GLN A 44 16.10 9.61 4.46
C GLN A 44 16.01 8.29 5.23
N ALA A 45 15.99 8.42 6.55
CA ALA A 45 15.72 7.29 7.42
C ALA A 45 14.27 6.82 7.25
N SER A 46 14.04 5.53 7.52
CA SER A 46 12.67 5.01 7.60
C SER A 46 11.95 5.54 8.83
N ALA A 47 10.62 5.64 8.80
CA ALA A 47 9.81 6.02 9.95
C ALA A 47 10.09 5.13 11.18
N VAL A 48 10.34 3.84 10.96
CA VAL A 48 10.72 2.87 11.99
C VAL A 48 12.09 3.20 12.58
N LYS A 49 13.10 3.54 11.76
CA LYS A 49 14.42 3.95 12.25
C LYS A 49 14.36 5.23 13.08
N GLU A 50 13.66 6.25 12.57
CA GLU A 50 13.52 7.52 13.30
C GLU A 50 12.90 7.29 14.68
N TRP A 51 11.85 6.50 14.74
CA TRP A 51 11.21 6.13 15.99
C TRP A 51 12.16 5.39 16.94
N ALA A 52 12.87 4.36 16.44
CA ALA A 52 13.77 3.54 17.25
C ALA A 52 14.91 4.36 17.84
N LEU A 53 15.53 5.25 17.04
CA LEU A 53 16.60 6.14 17.52
C LEU A 53 16.09 7.11 18.60
N ALA A 54 14.89 7.66 18.44
CA ALA A 54 14.28 8.57 19.42
C ALA A 54 13.99 7.88 20.77
N HIS A 55 13.85 6.54 20.78
CA HIS A 55 13.58 5.74 21.99
C HIS A 55 14.81 4.94 22.48
N GLY A 56 15.98 5.16 21.90
CA GLY A 56 17.21 4.48 22.30
C GLY A 56 17.23 2.98 21.96
N VAL A 57 16.38 2.52 21.04
CA VAL A 57 16.32 1.11 20.61
C VAL A 57 17.40 0.84 19.56
N PRO A 58 18.22 -0.24 19.71
CA PRO A 58 19.20 -0.64 18.71
C PRO A 58 18.58 -0.88 17.33
N VAL A 59 19.26 -0.46 16.26
CA VAL A 59 18.79 -0.59 14.88
C VAL A 59 19.81 -1.33 14.01
N GLN A 60 19.33 -2.28 13.21
CA GLN A 60 20.08 -2.93 12.14
C GLN A 60 19.42 -2.67 10.79
N GLN A 61 20.24 -2.40 9.77
CA GLN A 61 19.75 -2.09 8.41
C GLN A 61 20.40 -3.00 7.36
N PRO A 62 20.21 -4.34 7.47
CA PRO A 62 20.78 -5.25 6.50
C PRO A 62 20.15 -5.05 5.13
N ARG A 63 20.96 -5.07 4.06
CA ARG A 63 20.49 -5.09 2.67
C ARG A 63 19.87 -6.42 2.28
N SER A 64 20.23 -7.49 2.99
CA SER A 64 19.71 -8.85 2.84
C SER A 64 19.92 -9.62 4.14
N LEU A 65 19.08 -10.63 4.37
CA LEU A 65 19.27 -11.62 5.45
C LEU A 65 19.79 -12.98 4.92
N ARG A 66 20.12 -13.07 3.64
CA ARG A 66 20.67 -14.28 3.04
C ARG A 66 22.15 -14.43 3.36
N LEU A 67 22.53 -15.53 4.01
CA LEU A 67 23.90 -15.82 4.40
C LEU A 67 24.80 -16.23 3.22
N ASP A 68 24.20 -16.58 2.10
CA ASP A 68 24.84 -17.04 0.86
C ASP A 68 24.83 -16.00 -0.27
N GLY A 69 24.38 -14.76 -0.01
CA GLY A 69 24.21 -13.73 -1.02
C GLY A 69 25.35 -12.72 -1.08
N VAL A 70 25.24 -11.76 -2.00
CA VAL A 70 26.19 -10.64 -2.16
C VAL A 70 26.36 -9.80 -0.90
N PHE A 71 25.32 -9.76 -0.04
CA PHE A 71 25.31 -9.05 1.24
C PHE A 71 25.38 -9.98 2.45
N ALA A 72 26.13 -11.08 2.33
CA ALA A 72 26.26 -12.08 3.38
C ALA A 72 26.87 -11.51 4.68
N ASP A 73 27.71 -10.48 4.60
CA ASP A 73 28.28 -9.83 5.79
C ASP A 73 27.20 -9.05 6.56
N ASP A 74 26.31 -8.34 5.86
CA ASP A 74 25.15 -7.69 6.49
C ASP A 74 24.27 -8.73 7.19
N ALA A 75 24.05 -9.89 6.54
CA ALA A 75 23.23 -10.96 7.09
C ALA A 75 23.87 -11.58 8.35
N ARG A 76 25.20 -11.80 8.36
CA ARG A 76 25.92 -12.30 9.54
C ARG A 76 25.88 -11.32 10.71
N GLN A 77 26.04 -10.02 10.44
CA GLN A 77 25.92 -8.99 11.47
C GLN A 77 24.49 -8.94 12.04
N ALA A 78 23.48 -9.02 11.19
CA ALA A 78 22.09 -9.08 11.62
C ALA A 78 21.81 -10.36 12.43
N GLN A 79 22.35 -11.52 12.02
CA GLN A 79 22.23 -12.77 12.76
C GLN A 79 22.81 -12.64 14.17
N GLN A 80 24.01 -12.13 14.29
CA GLN A 80 24.65 -11.92 15.59
C GLN A 80 23.85 -10.97 16.48
N ALA A 81 23.31 -9.89 15.92
CA ALA A 81 22.48 -8.95 16.67
C ALA A 81 21.15 -9.59 17.12
N LEU A 82 20.55 -10.44 16.30
CA LEU A 82 19.33 -11.18 16.63
C LEU A 82 19.56 -12.20 17.74
N GLU A 83 20.68 -12.93 17.70
CA GLU A 83 21.08 -13.88 18.77
C GLU A 83 21.28 -13.14 20.11
N GLN A 84 21.95 -11.98 20.09
CA GLN A 84 22.18 -11.17 21.28
C GLN A 84 20.91 -10.51 21.83
N ALA A 85 19.87 -10.35 21.00
CA ALA A 85 18.60 -9.76 21.42
C ALA A 85 17.83 -10.67 22.40
N GLU A 86 18.08 -11.97 22.44
CA GLU A 86 17.44 -12.96 23.34
C GLU A 86 15.92 -12.77 23.44
N SER A 87 15.26 -12.68 22.29
CA SER A 87 13.85 -12.31 22.19
C SER A 87 12.95 -13.50 21.93
N LEU A 88 11.72 -13.44 22.46
CA LEU A 88 10.73 -14.52 22.34
C LEU A 88 10.02 -14.55 20.99
N ALA A 89 9.94 -13.42 20.30
CA ALA A 89 9.27 -13.31 19.01
C ALA A 89 9.88 -12.19 18.16
N MET A 90 9.71 -12.33 16.85
CA MET A 90 9.89 -11.25 15.91
C MET A 90 8.53 -10.80 15.38
N VAL A 91 8.17 -9.52 15.60
CA VAL A 91 6.98 -8.92 14.96
C VAL A 91 7.41 -8.23 13.67
N VAL A 92 6.72 -8.54 12.60
CA VAL A 92 7.03 -8.05 11.25
C VAL A 92 5.86 -7.23 10.71
N ALA A 93 6.13 -6.06 10.15
CA ALA A 93 5.15 -5.25 9.46
C ALA A 93 5.80 -4.51 8.28
N ALA A 94 5.40 -4.82 7.05
CA ALA A 94 5.90 -4.15 5.85
C ALA A 94 7.43 -3.96 5.85
N TYR A 95 8.19 -4.99 6.20
CA TYR A 95 9.65 -4.94 6.32
C TYR A 95 10.33 -4.81 4.96
N GLY A 96 9.83 -5.54 3.96
CA GLY A 96 10.32 -5.47 2.59
C GLY A 96 11.54 -6.34 2.28
N LEU A 97 11.97 -7.20 3.19
CA LEU A 97 12.90 -8.30 2.95
C LEU A 97 12.21 -9.64 3.24
N LEU A 98 12.60 -10.67 2.48
CA LEU A 98 12.23 -12.05 2.80
C LEU A 98 13.02 -12.50 4.02
N LEU A 99 12.35 -13.16 4.97
CA LEU A 99 12.99 -13.84 6.08
C LEU A 99 13.44 -15.23 5.61
N PRO A 100 14.75 -15.50 5.61
CA PRO A 100 15.24 -16.86 5.30
C PRO A 100 14.92 -17.83 6.43
N GLN A 101 14.99 -19.13 6.15
CA GLN A 101 14.59 -20.19 7.07
C GLN A 101 15.29 -20.08 8.43
N TRP A 102 16.57 -19.73 8.46
CA TRP A 102 17.32 -19.60 9.72
C TRP A 102 16.72 -18.56 10.70
N VAL A 103 16.11 -17.48 10.17
CA VAL A 103 15.39 -16.50 11.01
C VAL A 103 14.11 -17.11 11.57
N LEU A 104 13.34 -17.80 10.73
CA LEU A 104 12.10 -18.46 11.17
C LEU A 104 12.39 -19.50 12.26
N ASP A 105 13.42 -20.33 12.07
CA ASP A 105 13.85 -21.36 13.01
C ASP A 105 14.33 -20.76 14.34
N MET A 106 15.09 -19.65 14.27
CA MET A 106 15.61 -18.96 15.47
C MET A 106 14.48 -18.57 16.43
N PHE A 107 13.39 -18.02 15.93
CA PHE A 107 12.25 -17.55 16.74
C PHE A 107 11.22 -18.65 17.04
N ALA A 108 11.24 -19.76 16.30
CA ALA A 108 10.39 -20.93 16.58
C ALA A 108 10.98 -21.87 17.63
N ALA A 109 12.27 -21.73 17.97
CA ALA A 109 12.97 -22.63 18.88
C ALA A 109 12.50 -22.46 20.33
N GLY A 110 12.44 -23.57 21.07
CA GLY A 110 12.10 -23.58 22.49
C GLY A 110 10.69 -23.08 22.78
N SER A 111 10.59 -22.08 23.68
CA SER A 111 9.31 -21.42 24.03
C SER A 111 9.02 -20.19 23.17
N GLY A 112 9.71 -20.01 22.02
CA GLY A 112 9.54 -18.88 21.13
C GLY A 112 8.15 -18.85 20.50
N LEU A 113 7.66 -17.64 20.27
CA LEU A 113 6.37 -17.39 19.62
C LEU A 113 6.49 -17.29 18.07
N GLY A 114 7.72 -17.43 17.55
CA GLY A 114 8.01 -17.37 16.12
C GLY A 114 8.04 -15.95 15.53
N CYS A 115 7.99 -15.88 14.21
CA CYS A 115 7.89 -14.63 13.48
C CYS A 115 6.41 -14.35 13.13
N ILE A 116 5.88 -13.23 13.59
CA ILE A 116 4.46 -12.85 13.47
C ILE A 116 4.36 -11.67 12.53
N ASN A 117 3.64 -11.82 11.42
CA ASN A 117 3.42 -10.74 10.47
C ASN A 117 2.06 -10.05 10.70
N ILE A 118 2.07 -8.72 10.65
CA ILE A 118 0.87 -7.87 10.61
C ILE A 118 0.54 -7.61 9.14
N HIS A 119 -0.40 -8.39 8.59
CA HIS A 119 -0.78 -8.29 7.18
C HIS A 119 -2.06 -7.46 7.01
N ALA A 120 -2.02 -6.49 6.08
CA ALA A 120 -3.11 -5.52 5.88
C ALA A 120 -4.22 -6.05 4.97
N SER A 121 -4.69 -7.28 5.20
CA SER A 121 -5.88 -7.87 4.58
C SER A 121 -6.48 -8.96 5.45
N LEU A 122 -7.67 -9.42 5.08
CA LEU A 122 -8.28 -10.64 5.60
C LEU A 122 -7.79 -11.83 4.77
N LEU A 123 -6.70 -12.47 5.21
CA LEU A 123 -6.14 -13.64 4.55
C LEU A 123 -7.17 -14.79 4.50
N PRO A 124 -7.16 -15.61 3.42
CA PRO A 124 -6.15 -15.74 2.38
C PRO A 124 -6.26 -14.74 1.21
N ARG A 125 -7.19 -13.79 1.29
CA ARG A 125 -7.38 -12.77 0.25
C ARG A 125 -6.27 -11.71 0.33
N TRP A 126 -5.70 -11.36 -0.82
CA TRP A 126 -4.69 -10.31 -0.98
C TRP A 126 -3.34 -10.61 -0.31
N ARG A 127 -2.81 -11.84 -0.46
CA ARG A 127 -1.40 -12.14 -0.16
C ARG A 127 -0.49 -11.24 -0.99
N GLY A 128 0.60 -10.70 -0.43
CA GLY A 128 1.62 -9.93 -1.14
C GLY A 128 1.70 -8.45 -0.79
N ALA A 129 2.25 -7.65 -1.71
CA ALA A 129 2.85 -6.35 -1.39
C ALA A 129 1.87 -5.17 -1.30
N ALA A 130 0.66 -5.25 -1.90
CA ALA A 130 -0.24 -4.10 -2.04
C ALA A 130 -1.71 -4.41 -1.68
N PRO A 131 -1.99 -5.09 -0.54
CA PRO A 131 -3.34 -5.55 -0.21
C PRO A 131 -4.36 -4.42 -0.13
N ILE A 132 -4.01 -3.27 0.43
CA ILE A 132 -4.91 -2.11 0.59
C ILE A 132 -5.35 -1.56 -0.77
N HIS A 133 -4.39 -1.38 -1.70
CA HIS A 133 -4.69 -0.90 -3.06
C HIS A 133 -5.63 -1.87 -3.78
N ARG A 134 -5.35 -3.17 -3.70
CA ARG A 134 -6.11 -4.19 -4.43
C ARG A 134 -7.51 -4.39 -3.87
N ALA A 135 -7.70 -4.28 -2.56
CA ALA A 135 -9.03 -4.33 -1.95
C ALA A 135 -9.92 -3.15 -2.44
N ILE A 136 -9.38 -1.92 -2.49
CA ILE A 136 -10.13 -0.76 -3.00
C ILE A 136 -10.38 -0.91 -4.51
N GLU A 137 -9.38 -1.28 -5.31
CA GLU A 137 -9.50 -1.46 -6.76
C GLU A 137 -10.57 -2.50 -7.11
N ALA A 138 -10.58 -3.63 -6.42
CA ALA A 138 -11.56 -4.69 -6.61
C ALA A 138 -12.97 -4.28 -6.19
N GLY A 139 -13.10 -3.29 -5.29
CA GLY A 139 -14.39 -2.88 -4.75
C GLY A 139 -14.86 -3.76 -3.61
N ASP A 140 -13.94 -4.30 -2.82
CA ASP A 140 -14.28 -5.09 -1.64
C ASP A 140 -15.05 -4.22 -0.64
N ALA A 141 -16.08 -4.80 -0.04
CA ALA A 141 -16.89 -4.11 0.98
C ALA A 141 -16.16 -3.99 2.32
N GLN A 142 -15.21 -4.91 2.57
CA GLN A 142 -14.42 -4.96 3.80
C GLN A 142 -13.01 -5.47 3.53
N THR A 143 -12.11 -5.09 4.42
CA THR A 143 -10.74 -5.60 4.54
C THR A 143 -10.41 -5.73 6.02
N GLY A 144 -9.14 -5.82 6.40
CA GLY A 144 -8.77 -5.90 7.80
C GLY A 144 -7.30 -6.11 8.03
N ILE A 145 -7.00 -6.59 9.23
CA ILE A 145 -5.67 -7.04 9.65
C ILE A 145 -5.75 -8.53 9.92
N SER A 146 -4.78 -9.28 9.43
CA SER A 146 -4.49 -10.65 9.85
C SER A 146 -3.12 -10.70 10.53
N LEU A 147 -3.08 -11.11 11.80
CA LEU A 147 -1.85 -11.59 12.41
C LEU A 147 -1.65 -13.02 11.94
N MET A 148 -0.49 -13.30 11.38
CA MET A 148 -0.17 -14.63 10.88
C MET A 148 1.22 -15.06 11.30
N GLN A 149 1.39 -16.36 11.53
CA GLN A 149 2.69 -16.99 11.68
C GLN A 149 3.40 -16.92 10.33
N MET A 150 4.65 -16.46 10.30
CA MET A 150 5.40 -16.46 9.04
C MET A 150 5.91 -17.86 8.69
N ALA A 151 5.85 -18.17 7.41
CA ALA A 151 6.35 -19.39 6.79
C ALA A 151 7.20 -19.03 5.55
N ALA A 152 7.82 -20.02 4.93
CA ALA A 152 8.67 -19.81 3.75
C ALA A 152 7.90 -19.27 2.52
N GLY A 153 6.58 -19.55 2.44
CA GLY A 153 5.72 -19.04 1.37
C GLY A 153 5.26 -17.61 1.60
N LEU A 154 4.96 -16.89 0.51
CA LEU A 154 4.49 -15.51 0.57
C LEU A 154 3.11 -15.44 1.24
N ASP A 155 3.08 -14.93 2.47
CA ASP A 155 1.88 -14.74 3.30
C ASP A 155 0.98 -15.99 3.40
N THR A 156 1.60 -17.18 3.52
CA THR A 156 0.89 -18.49 3.52
C THR A 156 0.75 -19.12 4.90
N GLY A 157 1.40 -18.59 5.91
CA GLY A 157 1.37 -19.17 7.26
C GLY A 157 0.02 -19.05 7.94
N ASP A 158 -0.13 -19.76 9.05
CA ASP A 158 -1.39 -19.88 9.77
C ASP A 158 -1.82 -18.53 10.38
N ILE A 159 -3.12 -18.29 10.37
CA ILE A 159 -3.74 -17.09 10.95
C ILE A 159 -3.85 -17.29 12.46
N LEU A 160 -3.35 -16.30 13.21
CA LEU A 160 -3.40 -16.26 14.68
C LEU A 160 -4.61 -15.45 15.17
N LEU A 161 -4.89 -14.33 14.51
CA LEU A 161 -5.99 -13.42 14.84
C LEU A 161 -6.34 -12.57 13.63
N SER A 162 -7.62 -12.27 13.43
CA SER A 162 -8.06 -11.34 12.38
C SER A 162 -9.04 -10.31 12.93
N ARG A 163 -8.97 -9.09 12.38
CA ARG A 163 -9.89 -7.99 12.68
C ARG A 163 -10.34 -7.34 11.37
N ALA A 164 -11.64 -7.31 11.15
CA ALA A 164 -12.25 -6.77 9.93
C ALA A 164 -12.60 -5.28 10.10
N VAL A 165 -12.58 -4.53 9.00
CA VAL A 165 -13.04 -3.15 8.89
C VAL A 165 -13.71 -2.92 7.55
N SER A 166 -14.82 -2.17 7.53
CA SER A 166 -15.52 -1.80 6.29
C SER A 166 -14.69 -0.81 5.47
N ILE A 167 -14.65 -0.99 4.17
CA ILE A 167 -14.13 -0.01 3.21
C ILE A 167 -15.25 0.97 2.88
N LYS A 168 -15.06 2.24 3.24
CA LYS A 168 -16.05 3.29 2.97
C LYS A 168 -16.02 3.70 1.49
N PRO A 169 -17.14 4.16 0.92
CA PRO A 169 -17.20 4.58 -0.48
C PRO A 169 -16.17 5.64 -0.88
N GLN A 170 -15.77 6.50 0.07
CA GLN A 170 -14.79 7.57 -0.16
C GLN A 170 -13.36 7.20 0.25
N ASP A 171 -13.13 6.00 0.82
CA ASP A 171 -11.79 5.61 1.24
C ASP A 171 -10.82 5.63 0.05
N THR A 172 -9.69 6.26 0.29
CA THR A 172 -8.49 6.14 -0.54
C THR A 172 -7.52 5.17 0.11
N THR A 173 -6.48 4.78 -0.62
CA THR A 173 -5.40 3.99 0.01
C THR A 173 -4.80 4.72 1.21
N ALA A 174 -4.65 6.05 1.18
CA ALA A 174 -4.15 6.80 2.33
C ALA A 174 -5.06 6.66 3.55
N SER A 175 -6.37 6.98 3.43
CA SER A 175 -7.29 6.95 4.57
C SER A 175 -7.47 5.54 5.14
N LEU A 176 -7.53 4.53 4.26
CA LEU A 176 -7.66 3.14 4.69
C LEU A 176 -6.36 2.61 5.33
N HIS A 177 -5.19 3.01 4.79
CA HIS A 177 -3.88 2.71 5.36
C HIS A 177 -3.77 3.19 6.80
N ASP A 178 -4.14 4.44 7.09
CA ASP A 178 -4.04 5.00 8.43
C ASP A 178 -4.93 4.26 9.42
N ARG A 179 -6.15 3.91 9.01
CA ARG A 179 -7.08 3.10 9.83
C ARG A 179 -6.53 1.69 10.06
N LEU A 180 -5.97 1.05 9.04
CA LEU A 180 -5.39 -0.29 9.17
C LEU A 180 -4.09 -0.28 9.95
N ALA A 181 -3.30 0.79 9.91
CA ALA A 181 -2.10 0.93 10.73
C ALA A 181 -2.46 0.98 12.23
N ALA A 182 -3.47 1.78 12.59
CA ALA A 182 -3.97 1.83 13.97
C ALA A 182 -4.53 0.46 14.40
N LEU A 183 -5.41 -0.13 13.58
CA LEU A 183 -5.99 -1.45 13.83
C LEU A 183 -4.91 -2.55 13.94
N GLY A 184 -3.85 -2.48 13.13
CA GLY A 184 -2.71 -3.40 13.18
C GLY A 184 -1.95 -3.34 14.50
N GLY A 185 -1.73 -2.11 15.00
CA GLY A 185 -1.13 -1.88 16.32
C GLY A 185 -1.99 -2.44 17.46
N GLU A 186 -3.30 -2.17 17.46
CA GLU A 186 -4.25 -2.72 18.43
C GLU A 186 -4.29 -4.25 18.38
N THR A 187 -4.38 -4.80 17.15
CA THR A 187 -4.51 -6.25 16.95
C THR A 187 -3.26 -7.00 17.40
N VAL A 188 -2.05 -6.48 17.16
CA VAL A 188 -0.82 -7.17 17.58
C VAL A 188 -0.64 -7.12 19.10
N VAL A 189 -1.01 -6.01 19.74
CA VAL A 189 -0.97 -5.92 21.22
C VAL A 189 -1.96 -6.90 21.85
N GLU A 190 -3.19 -6.95 21.36
CA GLU A 190 -4.21 -7.91 21.79
C GLU A 190 -3.74 -9.35 21.55
N GLY A 191 -3.25 -9.64 20.35
CA GLY A 191 -2.77 -10.98 19.99
C GLY A 191 -1.65 -11.47 20.91
N LEU A 192 -0.65 -10.65 21.16
CA LEU A 192 0.46 -11.02 22.05
C LEU A 192 0.03 -11.18 23.52
N ALA A 193 -0.94 -10.41 23.99
CA ALA A 193 -1.49 -10.58 25.34
C ALA A 193 -2.18 -11.94 25.52
N CYS A 194 -2.75 -12.49 24.43
CA CYS A 194 -3.43 -13.78 24.42
C CYS A 194 -2.60 -14.89 23.74
N ALA A 195 -1.29 -14.73 23.57
CA ALA A 195 -0.45 -15.66 22.81
C ALA A 195 -0.51 -17.12 23.32
N HIS A 196 -0.70 -17.31 24.62
CA HIS A 196 -0.87 -18.62 25.23
C HIS A 196 -2.19 -19.33 24.85
N GLN A 197 -3.13 -18.61 24.24
CA GLN A 197 -4.43 -19.13 23.79
C GLN A 197 -4.50 -19.26 22.26
N TRP A 198 -3.44 -18.97 21.53
CA TRP A 198 -3.46 -19.07 20.10
C TRP A 198 -3.79 -20.50 19.63
N THR A 199 -4.74 -20.56 18.73
CA THR A 199 -5.03 -21.77 17.97
C THR A 199 -4.79 -21.41 16.50
N PRO A 200 -3.55 -21.58 15.98
CA PRO A 200 -3.21 -21.23 14.62
C PRO A 200 -4.18 -21.91 13.64
N GLN A 201 -4.77 -21.13 12.73
CA GLN A 201 -5.73 -21.62 11.75
C GLN A 201 -5.06 -21.65 10.38
N PRO A 202 -4.91 -22.83 9.76
CA PRO A 202 -4.43 -22.93 8.38
C PRO A 202 -5.29 -22.09 7.45
N GLN A 203 -4.65 -21.38 6.53
CA GLN A 203 -5.38 -20.60 5.55
C GLN A 203 -6.12 -21.52 4.57
N SER A 204 -7.39 -21.19 4.27
CA SER A 204 -8.13 -21.88 3.22
C SER A 204 -7.42 -21.79 1.87
N ALA A 205 -7.54 -22.85 1.06
CA ALA A 205 -7.14 -22.81 -0.34
C ALA A 205 -8.13 -22.00 -1.20
N ASP A 206 -9.38 -21.86 -0.72
CA ASP A 206 -10.41 -21.08 -1.40
C ASP A 206 -10.27 -19.60 -1.07
N GLY A 207 -10.51 -18.75 -2.08
CA GLY A 207 -10.47 -17.30 -1.91
C GLY A 207 -9.07 -16.69 -1.93
N VAL A 208 -8.03 -17.47 -2.21
CA VAL A 208 -6.66 -16.96 -2.35
C VAL A 208 -6.58 -15.98 -3.52
N LEU A 209 -6.19 -14.75 -3.23
CA LEU A 209 -5.86 -13.74 -4.22
C LEU A 209 -4.51 -13.12 -3.90
N TYR A 210 -3.81 -12.67 -4.94
CA TYR A 210 -2.50 -12.05 -4.80
C TYR A 210 -2.57 -10.55 -5.07
N ALA A 211 -1.98 -9.77 -4.18
CA ALA A 211 -1.86 -8.33 -4.24
C ALA A 211 -0.47 -7.92 -4.74
N ALA A 212 -0.27 -8.06 -6.06
CA ALA A 212 0.96 -7.58 -6.68
C ALA A 212 1.14 -6.07 -6.45
N LYS A 213 2.41 -5.65 -6.32
CA LYS A 213 2.78 -4.23 -6.23
C LYS A 213 2.15 -3.44 -7.38
N VAL A 214 1.68 -2.23 -7.09
CA VAL A 214 1.11 -1.34 -8.10
C VAL A 214 2.23 -0.65 -8.85
N ASP A 215 2.28 -0.84 -10.16
CA ASP A 215 3.21 -0.17 -11.05
C ASP A 215 2.65 1.16 -11.55
N LYS A 216 3.54 2.13 -11.83
CA LYS A 216 3.15 3.44 -12.34
C LYS A 216 2.35 3.37 -13.64
N VAL A 217 2.65 2.40 -14.50
CA VAL A 217 1.92 2.16 -15.75
C VAL A 217 0.44 1.86 -15.52
N GLN A 218 0.10 1.16 -14.44
CA GLN A 218 -1.28 0.84 -14.08
C GLN A 218 -2.11 2.06 -13.68
N ALA A 219 -1.47 3.18 -13.35
CA ALA A 219 -2.13 4.42 -12.97
C ALA A 219 -2.57 5.27 -14.18
N ALA A 220 -2.14 4.95 -15.39
CA ALA A 220 -2.67 5.55 -16.61
C ALA A 220 -4.15 5.19 -16.76
N MET A 221 -5.00 6.20 -16.99
CA MET A 221 -6.44 5.98 -17.13
C MET A 221 -6.76 5.40 -18.51
N ASP A 222 -7.23 4.17 -18.51
CA ASP A 222 -7.77 3.50 -19.68
C ASP A 222 -9.29 3.75 -19.75
N TRP A 223 -9.68 4.71 -20.58
CA TRP A 223 -11.06 5.14 -20.71
C TRP A 223 -12.01 4.07 -21.29
N SER A 224 -11.49 2.98 -21.84
CA SER A 224 -12.28 1.82 -22.28
C SER A 224 -12.86 1.00 -21.13
N LEU A 225 -12.39 1.20 -19.91
CA LEU A 225 -12.85 0.51 -18.72
C LEU A 225 -14.16 1.11 -18.19
N ASP A 226 -14.82 0.36 -17.30
CA ASP A 226 -16.05 0.77 -16.60
C ASP A 226 -15.77 1.98 -15.68
N ALA A 227 -16.67 2.98 -15.66
CA ALA A 227 -16.55 4.17 -14.84
C ALA A 227 -16.41 3.85 -13.34
N ALA A 228 -17.12 2.83 -12.85
CA ALA A 228 -17.02 2.43 -11.45
C ALA A 228 -15.64 1.85 -11.13
N LEU A 229 -15.04 1.09 -12.04
CA LEU A 229 -13.66 0.60 -11.89
C LEU A 229 -12.65 1.75 -11.90
N LEU A 230 -12.80 2.70 -12.84
CA LEU A 230 -11.93 3.88 -12.91
C LEU A 230 -12.03 4.73 -11.63
N ALA A 231 -13.23 4.94 -11.11
CA ALA A 231 -13.41 5.63 -9.83
C ALA A 231 -12.73 4.92 -8.66
N ARG A 232 -12.78 3.58 -8.61
CA ARG A 232 -12.05 2.78 -7.63
C ARG A 232 -10.54 2.90 -7.80
N ARG A 233 -10.02 2.86 -9.05
CA ARG A 233 -8.59 3.05 -9.34
C ARG A 233 -8.07 4.41 -8.91
N VAL A 234 -8.84 5.48 -9.15
CA VAL A 234 -8.49 6.83 -8.66
C VAL A 234 -8.29 6.82 -7.15
N ARG A 235 -9.17 6.17 -6.39
CA ARG A 235 -9.06 6.05 -4.94
C ARG A 235 -7.95 5.09 -4.50
N ALA A 236 -7.83 3.95 -5.16
CA ALA A 236 -6.81 2.94 -4.88
C ALA A 236 -5.39 3.47 -5.11
N PHE A 237 -5.19 4.35 -6.08
CA PHE A 237 -3.88 4.90 -6.42
C PHE A 237 -3.59 6.26 -5.74
N ASN A 238 -4.45 6.72 -4.85
CA ASN A 238 -4.26 7.93 -4.06
C ASN A 238 -3.69 7.56 -2.66
N PRO A 239 -2.48 8.01 -2.27
CA PRO A 239 -1.70 9.12 -2.82
C PRO A 239 -0.63 8.72 -3.85
N ALA A 240 -0.42 7.46 -4.11
CA ALA A 240 0.60 6.97 -5.03
C ALA A 240 0.14 5.65 -5.69
N PRO A 241 0.44 5.47 -6.99
CA PRO A 241 1.19 6.33 -7.91
C PRO A 241 0.42 7.54 -8.48
N VAL A 242 -0.81 7.75 -8.13
CA VAL A 242 -1.82 8.72 -8.60
C VAL A 242 -2.29 8.43 -10.03
N ALA A 243 -3.60 8.21 -10.18
CA ALA A 243 -4.21 8.05 -11.49
C ALA A 243 -3.92 9.27 -12.38
N HIS A 244 -3.62 9.06 -13.65
CA HIS A 244 -3.25 10.14 -14.56
C HIS A 244 -3.75 9.89 -15.97
N THR A 245 -3.93 10.98 -16.68
CA THR A 245 -4.29 11.05 -18.12
C THR A 245 -3.56 12.21 -18.75
N ALA A 246 -3.86 12.52 -20.01
CA ALA A 246 -3.38 13.74 -20.65
C ALA A 246 -4.50 14.42 -21.46
N TRP A 247 -4.40 15.71 -21.62
CA TRP A 247 -5.27 16.54 -22.43
C TRP A 247 -4.45 17.35 -23.42
N GLN A 248 -4.57 17.03 -24.71
CA GLN A 248 -3.79 17.69 -25.77
C GLN A 248 -2.26 17.68 -25.49
N GLY A 249 -1.75 16.57 -24.97
CA GLY A 249 -0.35 16.39 -24.61
C GLY A 249 0.03 16.85 -23.19
N ASP A 250 -0.81 17.64 -22.51
CA ASP A 250 -0.56 18.08 -21.14
C ASP A 250 -0.93 16.98 -20.13
N ALA A 251 0.02 16.52 -19.35
CA ALA A 251 -0.20 15.49 -18.33
C ALA A 251 -1.02 16.03 -17.15
N ILE A 252 -2.05 15.28 -16.77
CA ILE A 252 -2.98 15.61 -15.69
C ILE A 252 -3.07 14.44 -14.72
N LYS A 253 -2.85 14.70 -13.43
CA LYS A 253 -3.17 13.75 -12.36
C LYS A 253 -4.62 13.93 -11.93
N VAL A 254 -5.29 12.79 -11.69
CA VAL A 254 -6.66 12.72 -11.21
C VAL A 254 -6.64 12.26 -9.75
N TRP A 255 -7.00 13.14 -8.85
CA TRP A 255 -6.97 12.91 -7.41
C TRP A 255 -8.32 12.46 -6.85
N ALA A 256 -9.42 12.92 -7.46
CA ALA A 256 -10.75 12.49 -7.08
C ALA A 256 -11.66 12.40 -8.32
N ALA A 257 -12.49 11.37 -8.34
CA ALA A 257 -13.51 11.12 -9.36
C ALA A 257 -14.60 10.23 -8.79
N HIS A 258 -15.80 10.31 -9.37
CA HIS A 258 -16.88 9.37 -9.08
C HIS A 258 -17.59 8.96 -10.37
N ALA A 259 -18.13 7.75 -10.35
CA ALA A 259 -18.96 7.27 -11.45
C ALA A 259 -20.39 7.77 -11.27
N LEU A 260 -21.01 8.20 -12.36
CA LEU A 260 -22.48 8.36 -12.41
C LEU A 260 -23.12 6.97 -12.57
N ALA A 261 -24.35 6.86 -12.06
CA ALA A 261 -25.15 5.67 -12.33
C ALA A 261 -25.23 5.45 -13.85
N PRO A 262 -25.13 4.20 -14.33
CA PRO A 262 -25.24 3.93 -15.76
C PRO A 262 -26.59 4.43 -16.25
N ASP A 263 -26.58 5.47 -17.08
CA ASP A 263 -27.76 5.87 -17.79
C ASP A 263 -28.00 4.87 -18.92
N ALA A 264 -29.22 4.36 -19.08
CA ALA A 264 -29.55 3.37 -20.10
C ALA A 264 -29.28 3.86 -21.54
N ALA A 265 -29.01 5.15 -21.71
CA ALA A 265 -28.64 5.81 -22.93
C ALA A 265 -27.23 6.42 -22.84
N ALA A 266 -26.22 5.65 -22.44
CA ALA A 266 -24.84 6.12 -22.64
C ALA A 266 -24.68 6.48 -24.13
N PRO A 267 -24.35 7.74 -24.47
CA PRO A 267 -24.19 8.11 -25.85
C PRO A 267 -23.10 7.25 -26.48
N ASN A 268 -23.29 6.86 -27.75
CA ASN A 268 -22.32 6.11 -28.55
C ASN A 268 -21.12 7.01 -28.90
N GLN A 269 -20.40 7.46 -27.87
CA GLN A 269 -19.28 8.38 -27.98
C GLN A 269 -17.97 7.62 -27.82
N PRO A 270 -16.90 8.00 -28.49
CA PRO A 270 -15.56 7.44 -28.24
C PRO A 270 -15.18 7.53 -26.76
N PHE A 271 -14.49 6.52 -26.25
CA PHE A 271 -14.01 6.51 -24.88
C PHE A 271 -13.05 7.68 -24.64
N GLY A 272 -13.17 8.32 -23.49
CA GLY A 272 -12.40 9.52 -23.16
C GLY A 272 -13.03 10.83 -23.62
N THR A 273 -14.14 10.80 -24.39
CA THR A 273 -14.85 12.02 -24.83
C THR A 273 -15.31 12.82 -23.62
N VAL A 274 -14.98 14.11 -23.59
CA VAL A 274 -15.50 15.04 -22.60
C VAL A 274 -16.95 15.36 -22.96
N LEU A 275 -17.88 14.89 -22.14
CA LEU A 275 -19.33 15.05 -22.33
C LEU A 275 -19.83 16.39 -21.82
N ARG A 276 -19.34 16.82 -20.68
CA ARG A 276 -19.74 18.04 -19.96
C ARG A 276 -18.59 18.60 -19.14
N VAL A 277 -18.49 19.90 -19.07
CA VAL A 277 -17.56 20.62 -18.20
C VAL A 277 -18.37 21.59 -17.34
N GLY A 278 -18.17 21.56 -16.03
CA GLY A 278 -18.84 22.39 -15.06
C GLY A 278 -18.03 22.57 -13.77
N ALA A 279 -18.50 23.46 -12.91
CA ALA A 279 -17.87 23.70 -11.60
C ALA A 279 -17.93 22.46 -10.68
N ASP A 280 -18.84 21.55 -10.93
CA ASP A 280 -19.07 20.29 -10.21
C ASP A 280 -18.24 19.13 -10.75
N GLY A 281 -17.66 19.25 -11.96
CA GLY A 281 -16.84 18.20 -12.54
C GLY A 281 -16.68 18.27 -14.05
N ILE A 282 -15.74 17.44 -14.55
CA ILE A 282 -15.58 17.11 -15.96
C ILE A 282 -16.13 15.70 -16.16
N ALA A 283 -17.27 15.60 -16.86
CA ALA A 283 -17.89 14.32 -17.18
C ALA A 283 -17.27 13.72 -18.44
N VAL A 284 -16.80 12.48 -18.37
CA VAL A 284 -16.05 11.79 -19.42
C VAL A 284 -16.71 10.46 -19.75
N ALA A 285 -16.88 10.17 -21.03
CA ALA A 285 -17.37 8.88 -21.52
C ALA A 285 -16.35 7.76 -21.26
N THR A 286 -16.83 6.63 -20.77
CA THR A 286 -16.00 5.46 -20.47
C THR A 286 -16.55 4.23 -21.21
N GLY A 287 -15.88 3.10 -21.10
CA GLY A 287 -16.35 1.85 -21.70
C GLY A 287 -17.77 1.48 -21.25
N ARG A 288 -18.12 1.83 -20.02
CA ARG A 288 -19.48 1.71 -19.48
C ARG A 288 -19.73 2.79 -18.44
N GLY A 289 -20.71 3.64 -18.69
CA GLY A 289 -21.09 4.77 -17.83
C GLY A 289 -20.22 6.01 -18.04
N THR A 290 -20.33 6.93 -17.10
CA THR A 290 -19.66 8.23 -17.14
C THR A 290 -18.84 8.43 -15.87
N LEU A 291 -17.58 8.83 -16.01
CA LEU A 291 -16.73 9.23 -14.90
C LEU A 291 -16.71 10.75 -14.77
N VAL A 292 -16.95 11.27 -13.57
CA VAL A 292 -16.85 12.69 -13.27
C VAL A 292 -15.57 12.97 -12.50
N LEU A 293 -14.68 13.76 -13.09
CA LEU A 293 -13.42 14.19 -12.48
C LEU A 293 -13.68 15.43 -11.64
N THR A 294 -13.30 15.40 -10.35
CA THR A 294 -13.62 16.47 -9.39
C THR A 294 -12.41 17.16 -8.81
N GLU A 295 -11.23 16.52 -8.84
CA GLU A 295 -10.00 17.10 -8.32
C GLU A 295 -8.81 16.71 -9.18
N LEU A 296 -8.09 17.70 -9.69
CA LEU A 296 -7.09 17.56 -10.73
C LEU A 296 -5.80 18.30 -10.40
N GLN A 297 -4.70 17.91 -11.07
CA GLN A 297 -3.41 18.58 -10.94
C GLN A 297 -2.65 18.52 -12.26
N ARG A 298 -2.21 19.68 -12.77
CA ARG A 298 -1.25 19.75 -13.88
C ARG A 298 0.15 19.37 -13.45
N ALA A 299 0.98 18.97 -14.40
CA ALA A 299 2.40 18.77 -14.16
C ALA A 299 3.03 20.04 -13.55
N GLY A 300 3.75 19.89 -12.43
CA GLY A 300 4.36 21.02 -11.69
C GLY A 300 3.39 21.94 -10.93
N GLY A 301 2.07 21.76 -11.10
CA GLY A 301 1.04 22.56 -10.46
C GLY A 301 0.62 22.06 -9.08
N LYS A 302 -0.38 22.75 -8.49
CA LYS A 302 -1.04 22.33 -7.25
C LYS A 302 -2.23 21.41 -7.56
N ARG A 303 -2.58 20.56 -6.61
CA ARG A 303 -3.82 19.81 -6.56
C ARG A 303 -4.97 20.80 -6.32
N LEU A 304 -6.00 20.79 -7.17
CA LEU A 304 -7.08 21.76 -7.19
C LEU A 304 -8.43 21.07 -7.38
N ALA A 305 -9.47 21.58 -6.73
CA ALA A 305 -10.84 21.26 -7.09
C ALA A 305 -11.07 21.66 -8.57
N VAL A 306 -11.95 20.93 -9.27
CA VAL A 306 -12.16 21.11 -10.71
C VAL A 306 -12.55 22.54 -11.09
N ALA A 307 -13.37 23.23 -10.28
CA ALA A 307 -13.75 24.61 -10.52
C ALA A 307 -12.54 25.56 -10.57
N ASP A 308 -11.57 25.36 -9.67
CA ASP A 308 -10.34 26.15 -9.63
C ASP A 308 -9.37 25.76 -10.74
N PHE A 309 -9.30 24.47 -11.04
CA PHE A 309 -8.49 23.95 -12.13
C PHE A 309 -8.90 24.56 -13.48
N LEU A 310 -10.20 24.62 -13.75
CA LEU A 310 -10.77 25.14 -15.00
C LEU A 310 -10.57 26.66 -15.19
N ARG A 311 -10.32 27.42 -14.14
CA ARG A 311 -9.98 28.86 -14.28
C ARG A 311 -8.62 29.09 -14.94
N GLY A 312 -7.73 28.12 -14.85
CA GLY A 312 -6.36 28.22 -15.41
C GLY A 312 -6.03 27.19 -16.46
N PHE A 313 -6.98 26.31 -16.82
CA PHE A 313 -6.77 25.24 -17.77
C PHE A 313 -8.05 24.92 -18.54
N ALA A 314 -8.05 25.20 -19.82
CA ALA A 314 -9.26 25.04 -20.67
C ALA A 314 -9.46 23.55 -21.04
N VAL A 315 -10.59 23.01 -20.62
CA VAL A 315 -11.13 21.74 -21.11
C VAL A 315 -12.49 22.04 -21.69
N VAL A 316 -12.78 21.52 -22.88
CA VAL A 316 -14.05 21.79 -23.59
C VAL A 316 -14.76 20.48 -23.94
N PRO A 317 -16.10 20.46 -24.00
CA PRO A 317 -16.84 19.30 -24.47
C PRO A 317 -16.52 18.94 -25.92
N GLY A 318 -16.59 17.66 -26.25
CA GLY A 318 -16.41 17.11 -27.60
C GLY A 318 -15.10 16.33 -27.80
N PRO A 319 -13.91 16.95 -27.62
CA PRO A 319 -12.66 16.22 -27.73
C PRO A 319 -12.48 15.13 -26.64
N CYS A 320 -11.60 14.15 -26.93
CA CYS A 320 -11.23 13.10 -26.00
C CYS A 320 -9.99 13.47 -25.18
N PHE A 321 -9.89 12.95 -23.97
CA PHE A 321 -8.61 12.80 -23.30
C PHE A 321 -7.70 11.86 -24.09
N ASP A 322 -6.40 12.09 -24.01
CA ASP A 322 -5.43 11.28 -24.76
C ASP A 322 -5.46 9.81 -24.28
N PRO A 323 -5.29 8.85 -25.20
CA PRO A 323 -5.24 7.43 -24.83
C PRO A 323 -4.02 7.12 -23.95
N PRO A 324 -4.09 6.08 -23.10
CA PRO A 324 -2.94 5.67 -22.29
C PRO A 324 -1.74 5.29 -23.19
N GLY A 325 -0.58 5.88 -22.92
CA GLY A 325 0.65 5.63 -23.68
C GLY A 325 0.82 6.45 -24.97
N GLY A 326 -0.06 7.39 -25.25
CA GLY A 326 0.11 8.34 -26.34
C GLY A 326 1.29 9.28 -26.06
N SER A 327 2.46 8.94 -26.60
CA SER A 327 3.53 9.91 -26.82
C SER A 327 2.97 10.97 -27.77
N ALA A 328 3.14 12.26 -27.42
CA ALA A 328 2.87 13.34 -28.34
C ALA A 328 3.47 12.98 -29.72
N ALA A 329 2.60 12.83 -30.71
CA ALA A 329 3.06 12.66 -32.09
C ALA A 329 3.92 13.89 -32.40
N GLN A 330 5.23 13.71 -32.53
CA GLN A 330 6.07 14.74 -33.10
C GLN A 330 5.48 15.04 -34.50
N PRO A 331 5.21 16.30 -34.84
CA PRO A 331 4.81 16.63 -36.19
C PRO A 331 5.95 16.20 -37.12
N LEU A 332 5.63 15.33 -38.08
CA LEU A 332 6.52 14.99 -39.18
C LEU A 332 6.90 16.31 -39.86
N GLN A 333 8.15 16.71 -39.70
CA GLN A 333 8.73 17.78 -40.51
C GLN A 333 8.80 17.26 -41.95
N SER A 334 8.00 17.87 -42.80
CA SER A 334 8.03 17.76 -44.27
C SER A 334 9.28 18.42 -44.84
#